data_32cb630481bb1d417ff4b2daa985cf0a
#
_entry.id   32cb630481bb1d417ff4b2daa985cf0a
#
_cell.length_a   1.000
_cell.length_b   1.000
_cell.length_c   1.000
_cell.angle_alpha   90.00
_cell.angle_beta   90.00
_cell.angle_gamma   90.00
#
_symmetry.space_group_name_H-M   'P 1'
#
loop_
_entity.id
_entity.type
_entity.pdbx_description
1 polymer ?
#
loop_
_entity_poly.entity_id
_entity_poly.type
_entity_poly.pdbx_seq_one_letter_code
_entity_poly.pdbx_strand_id
1 'polypeptide(L)'
;MRLSSASARIVIAALACLMAAMCKRAPATPAGAPSTPTVRVFVVTSLAGALEPCGCVKDMLGGIDHAAAFIRSRRESASSSLVLAAGPTLFMDPALKAEQRSQTLWKAEAIAASLADAKLVAWTPGVNDWAAGPDELARLRQATGAPLLAANLSGQTGGAESVKIVEAQGHKLGIVGIAVPLESDKAPAGVEVADAKAALEAAKQKLDAGGARIRIALLAMPRGAAMRMIESVSGYQLVIVGKAVDRGEVNDAPTPPTLVGETLVVQTPNHLQGVAVVDLFVRGDDMRFQDGSGLARAEKRETLRRRLEDLDRLISEAERPGSSVRPEDLEARRKDREAVKRDIEQNGVPEPPAAGSFFRYELEPVRESLGADAAVGERMKGYYKRVNDHNRTAFADRKPAPVPAGKSAYLGADKCVSCHGEEHKFWQSTNHSRAYGPLETQEKQFNLDCVGCHVTGYDKPGGSTVTHVSGLTNIQCEVCHGPASRHAEAPNDKSLILRAPPKSLCASECHHPPHVGKDWNVEQAWPRILGPGHGG
;
A
#
# COMPACT_ATOMS: atom_id res chain seq x y z
N MET A 1 -2.95 -19.28 92.43
CA MET A 1 -3.86 -20.08 91.65
C MET A 1 -3.31 -20.18 90.24
N ARG A 2 -2.83 -21.37 89.83
CA ARG A 2 -2.25 -21.61 88.49
C ARG A 2 -3.39 -22.10 87.60
N LEU A 3 -3.76 -21.31 86.59
CA LEU A 3 -4.70 -21.76 85.55
C LEU A 3 -3.97 -22.74 84.62
N SER A 4 -4.59 -23.91 84.40
CA SER A 4 -3.98 -25.00 83.67
C SER A 4 -3.86 -24.71 82.17
N SER A 5 -2.75 -25.16 81.60
CA SER A 5 -2.35 -24.97 80.19
C SER A 5 -3.33 -25.59 79.14
N ALA A 6 -4.35 -26.29 79.58
CA ALA A 6 -5.35 -26.94 78.69
C ALA A 6 -6.41 -25.94 78.19
N SER A 7 -6.83 -24.97 79.00
CA SER A 7 -7.87 -24.00 78.63
C SER A 7 -7.43 -22.95 77.61
N ALA A 8 -6.10 -22.65 77.58
CA ALA A 8 -5.54 -21.68 76.61
C ALA A 8 -5.43 -22.28 75.21
N ARG A 9 -5.25 -23.57 75.06
CA ARG A 9 -5.14 -24.25 73.75
C ARG A 9 -6.50 -24.40 73.04
N ILE A 10 -7.59 -24.53 73.77
CA ILE A 10 -8.96 -24.65 73.19
C ILE A 10 -9.45 -23.29 72.67
N VAL A 11 -9.11 -22.19 73.33
CA VAL A 11 -9.50 -20.84 72.88
C VAL A 11 -8.73 -20.43 71.61
N ILE A 12 -7.47 -20.79 71.48
CA ILE A 12 -6.66 -20.47 70.29
C ILE A 12 -7.11 -21.32 69.08
N ALA A 13 -7.51 -22.59 69.28
CA ALA A 13 -8.03 -23.43 68.20
C ALA A 13 -9.42 -22.98 67.71
N ALA A 14 -10.26 -22.45 68.58
CA ALA A 14 -11.58 -21.90 68.19
C ALA A 14 -11.47 -20.55 67.42
N LEU A 15 -10.51 -19.69 67.75
CA LEU A 15 -10.24 -18.45 67.03
C LEU A 15 -9.61 -18.72 65.66
N ALA A 16 -8.77 -19.73 65.53
CA ALA A 16 -8.18 -20.11 64.24
C ALA A 16 -9.22 -20.71 63.26
N CYS A 17 -10.21 -21.44 63.74
CA CYS A 17 -11.29 -21.96 62.90
C CYS A 17 -12.29 -20.85 62.47
N LEU A 18 -12.53 -19.80 63.28
CA LEU A 18 -13.38 -18.68 62.89
C LEU A 18 -12.72 -17.77 61.85
N MET A 19 -11.38 -17.63 61.83
CA MET A 19 -10.69 -16.87 60.81
C MET A 19 -10.57 -17.61 59.47
N ALA A 20 -10.59 -18.95 59.45
CA ALA A 20 -10.59 -19.73 58.21
C ALA A 20 -11.97 -19.68 57.48
N ALA A 21 -13.09 -19.37 58.18
CA ALA A 21 -14.41 -19.29 57.59
C ALA A 21 -14.76 -17.91 56.97
N MET A 22 -13.89 -16.89 57.11
CA MET A 22 -14.06 -15.56 56.53
C MET A 22 -13.18 -15.29 55.29
N CYS A 23 -12.54 -16.32 54.71
CA CYS A 23 -12.06 -16.19 53.35
C CYS A 23 -13.27 -16.12 52.41
N LYS A 24 -13.85 -14.92 52.28
CA LYS A 24 -14.68 -14.58 51.12
C LYS A 24 -13.86 -14.93 49.90
N ARG A 25 -14.31 -15.94 49.14
CA ARG A 25 -13.82 -16.14 47.78
C ARG A 25 -13.82 -14.78 47.12
N ALA A 26 -12.63 -14.22 46.88
CA ALA A 26 -12.49 -13.09 46.00
C ALA A 26 -13.25 -13.43 44.71
N PRO A 27 -14.09 -12.53 44.17
CA PRO A 27 -14.72 -12.79 42.92
C PRO A 27 -13.61 -13.17 41.94
N ALA A 28 -13.73 -14.32 41.29
CA ALA A 28 -12.77 -14.74 40.27
C ALA A 28 -12.68 -13.59 39.28
N THR A 29 -11.52 -12.97 39.20
CA THR A 29 -11.24 -11.99 38.17
C THR A 29 -11.63 -12.63 36.85
N PRO A 30 -12.52 -12.07 36.04
CA PRO A 30 -12.87 -12.67 34.77
C PRO A 30 -11.57 -12.95 34.04
N ALA A 31 -11.41 -14.17 33.60
CA ALA A 31 -10.21 -14.56 32.84
C ALA A 31 -10.01 -13.52 31.75
N GLY A 32 -8.91 -12.75 31.84
CA GLY A 32 -8.65 -11.66 30.92
C GLY A 32 -8.83 -12.17 29.50
N ALA A 33 -9.32 -11.33 28.61
CA ALA A 33 -9.47 -11.69 27.20
C ALA A 33 -8.17 -12.28 26.70
N PRO A 34 -8.21 -13.33 25.85
CA PRO A 34 -7.00 -13.93 25.32
C PRO A 34 -6.14 -12.85 24.64
N SER A 35 -4.89 -12.75 25.05
CA SER A 35 -3.94 -11.79 24.50
C SER A 35 -3.48 -12.19 23.10
N THR A 36 -3.51 -13.49 22.79
CA THR A 36 -3.06 -14.09 21.53
C THR A 36 -4.27 -14.49 20.68
N PRO A 37 -4.38 -14.04 19.43
CA PRO A 37 -5.47 -14.43 18.54
C PRO A 37 -5.34 -15.92 18.17
N THR A 38 -6.51 -16.57 17.99
CA THR A 38 -6.58 -17.94 17.47
C THR A 38 -6.02 -17.98 16.03
N VAL A 39 -6.42 -17.03 15.20
CA VAL A 39 -5.94 -16.89 13.82
C VAL A 39 -5.75 -15.40 13.51
N ARG A 40 -4.60 -15.04 12.96
CA ARG A 40 -4.32 -13.73 12.40
C ARG A 40 -4.40 -13.78 10.89
N VAL A 41 -5.21 -12.93 10.30
CA VAL A 41 -5.32 -12.78 8.84
C VAL A 41 -4.66 -11.47 8.44
N PHE A 42 -3.57 -11.57 7.69
CA PHE A 42 -2.97 -10.42 6.99
C PHE A 42 -3.67 -10.26 5.65
N VAL A 43 -4.11 -9.06 5.37
CA VAL A 43 -4.89 -8.73 4.18
C VAL A 43 -4.12 -7.73 3.33
N VAL A 44 -3.92 -8.09 2.06
CA VAL A 44 -3.34 -7.24 1.04
C VAL A 44 -4.31 -7.16 -0.13
N THR A 45 -4.79 -5.97 -0.47
CA THR A 45 -5.67 -5.81 -1.63
C THR A 45 -5.14 -4.75 -2.59
N SER A 46 -5.45 -4.92 -3.87
CA SER A 46 -5.13 -3.92 -4.91
C SER A 46 -3.65 -3.48 -4.91
N LEU A 47 -2.74 -4.45 -4.74
CA LEU A 47 -1.29 -4.21 -4.79
C LEU A 47 -0.87 -3.64 -6.15
N ALA A 48 -1.53 -4.09 -7.24
CA ALA A 48 -1.44 -3.53 -8.59
C ALA A 48 0.01 -3.33 -9.09
N GLY A 49 0.85 -4.35 -8.94
CA GLY A 49 2.22 -4.30 -9.46
C GLY A 49 3.16 -3.33 -8.74
N ALA A 50 2.78 -2.80 -7.58
CA ALA A 50 3.63 -1.91 -6.81
C ALA A 50 4.69 -2.72 -6.05
N LEU A 51 5.95 -2.58 -6.47
CA LEU A 51 7.11 -3.22 -5.84
C LEU A 51 7.73 -2.32 -4.78
N GLU A 52 7.82 -1.03 -5.07
CA GLU A 52 8.36 0.02 -4.20
C GLU A 52 7.32 1.09 -3.90
N PRO A 53 7.55 1.94 -2.89
CA PRO A 53 6.74 3.13 -2.69
C PRO A 53 6.71 3.99 -3.95
N CYS A 54 5.53 4.42 -4.37
CA CYS A 54 5.39 5.37 -5.47
C CYS A 54 5.38 6.79 -4.92
N GLY A 55 6.38 7.61 -5.30
CA GLY A 55 6.44 9.02 -4.94
C GLY A 55 7.86 9.56 -4.79
N CYS A 56 7.97 10.89 -4.73
CA CYS A 56 9.23 11.63 -4.58
C CYS A 56 9.25 12.46 -3.29
N VAL A 57 8.48 12.04 -2.28
CA VAL A 57 8.38 12.71 -0.99
C VAL A 57 9.06 11.89 0.11
N LYS A 58 9.41 12.54 1.21
CA LYS A 58 9.94 11.86 2.39
C LYS A 58 8.82 11.05 3.04
N ASP A 59 9.16 9.85 3.57
CA ASP A 59 8.22 8.96 4.27
C ASP A 59 7.06 8.45 3.40
N MET A 60 7.40 7.94 2.21
CA MET A 60 6.44 7.34 1.29
C MET A 60 5.81 6.07 1.86
N LEU A 61 4.53 5.86 1.50
CA LEU A 61 3.81 4.63 1.84
C LEU A 61 4.01 3.57 0.75
N GLY A 62 4.20 2.32 1.16
CA GLY A 62 4.37 1.16 0.29
C GLY A 62 5.72 0.48 0.46
N GLY A 63 6.03 -0.43 -0.45
CA GLY A 63 7.25 -1.24 -0.43
C GLY A 63 6.98 -2.67 0.02
N ILE A 64 7.22 -3.63 -0.89
CA ILE A 64 6.93 -5.04 -0.61
C ILE A 64 7.89 -5.63 0.42
N ASP A 65 9.09 -5.11 0.54
CA ASP A 65 10.09 -5.47 1.55
C ASP A 65 9.69 -5.00 2.96
N HIS A 66 9.14 -3.79 3.08
CA HIS A 66 8.58 -3.26 4.33
C HIS A 66 7.33 -4.03 4.78
N ALA A 67 6.43 -4.33 3.85
CA ALA A 67 5.26 -5.14 4.11
C ALA A 67 5.64 -6.57 4.55
N ALA A 68 6.64 -7.18 3.91
CA ALA A 68 7.13 -8.50 4.27
C ALA A 68 7.78 -8.51 5.66
N ALA A 69 8.58 -7.49 6.01
CA ALA A 69 9.16 -7.32 7.34
C ALA A 69 8.07 -7.22 8.42
N PHE A 70 7.06 -6.40 8.19
CA PHE A 70 5.91 -6.27 9.09
C PHE A 70 5.17 -7.60 9.28
N ILE A 71 4.77 -8.26 8.17
CA ILE A 71 4.07 -9.54 8.24
C ILE A 71 4.89 -10.57 9.00
N ARG A 72 6.20 -10.63 8.78
CA ARG A 72 7.10 -11.56 9.48
C ARG A 72 7.11 -11.28 10.99
N SER A 73 7.33 -10.04 11.40
CA SER A 73 7.41 -9.66 12.81
C SER A 73 6.10 -9.91 13.57
N ARG A 74 4.96 -9.58 12.93
CA ARG A 74 3.64 -9.73 13.56
C ARG A 74 3.15 -11.16 13.58
N ARG A 75 3.65 -12.03 12.69
CA ARG A 75 3.30 -13.46 12.65
C ARG A 75 3.67 -14.19 13.94
N GLU A 76 4.80 -13.87 14.54
CA GLU A 76 5.32 -14.52 15.74
C GLU A 76 4.42 -14.34 16.97
N SER A 77 3.59 -13.29 16.99
CA SER A 77 2.66 -12.99 18.09
C SER A 77 1.25 -13.57 17.91
N ALA A 78 1.06 -14.53 17.00
CA ALA A 78 -0.21 -15.21 16.78
C ALA A 78 -0.02 -16.73 16.82
N SER A 79 -1.05 -17.47 17.28
CA SER A 79 -1.02 -18.93 17.32
C SER A 79 -1.00 -19.55 15.91
N SER A 80 -1.65 -18.89 14.96
CA SER A 80 -1.64 -19.24 13.53
C SER A 80 -1.87 -17.98 12.70
N SER A 81 -1.36 -17.95 11.46
CA SER A 81 -1.54 -16.79 10.59
C SER A 81 -1.76 -17.19 9.13
N LEU A 82 -2.56 -16.40 8.43
CA LEU A 82 -2.85 -16.50 7.01
C LEU A 82 -2.50 -15.17 6.34
N VAL A 83 -1.90 -15.20 5.16
CA VAL A 83 -1.77 -14.05 4.27
C VAL A 83 -2.72 -14.26 3.10
N LEU A 84 -3.64 -13.32 2.88
CA LEU A 84 -4.64 -13.37 1.84
C LEU A 84 -4.57 -12.11 0.98
N ALA A 85 -4.74 -12.28 -0.34
CA ALA A 85 -4.76 -11.15 -1.26
C ALA A 85 -6.00 -11.16 -2.17
N ALA A 86 -6.46 -9.97 -2.53
CA ALA A 86 -7.49 -9.78 -3.55
C ALA A 86 -7.00 -8.72 -4.54
N GLY A 87 -7.00 -9.07 -5.85
CA GLY A 87 -6.38 -8.29 -6.90
C GLY A 87 -7.01 -6.94 -7.21
N PRO A 88 -6.39 -6.19 -8.16
CA PRO A 88 -5.20 -6.62 -8.93
C PRO A 88 -3.96 -6.72 -8.05
N THR A 89 -3.14 -7.71 -8.34
CA THR A 89 -1.96 -8.05 -7.52
C THR A 89 -0.66 -7.83 -8.29
N LEU A 90 -0.55 -8.38 -9.50
CA LEU A 90 0.72 -8.54 -10.20
C LEU A 90 1.05 -7.40 -11.18
N PHE A 91 0.03 -6.79 -11.78
CA PHE A 91 0.20 -5.77 -12.81
C PHE A 91 -0.53 -4.47 -12.46
N MET A 92 0.10 -3.35 -12.82
CA MET A 92 -0.48 -2.02 -12.63
C MET A 92 -1.52 -1.70 -13.71
N ASP A 93 -1.25 -2.10 -14.94
CA ASP A 93 -2.10 -1.83 -16.08
C ASP A 93 -2.82 -3.11 -16.58
N PRO A 94 -4.04 -3.02 -17.12
CA PRO A 94 -4.76 -4.17 -17.68
C PRO A 94 -4.20 -4.65 -19.03
N ALA A 95 -3.26 -3.91 -19.63
CA ALA A 95 -2.56 -4.27 -20.86
C ALA A 95 -1.09 -3.91 -20.79
N LEU A 96 -0.23 -4.81 -21.28
CA LEU A 96 1.22 -4.60 -21.30
C LEU A 96 1.63 -3.82 -22.54
N LYS A 97 2.45 -2.79 -22.37
CA LYS A 97 3.14 -2.13 -23.48
C LYS A 97 4.22 -3.06 -24.02
N ALA A 98 4.29 -3.21 -25.34
CA ALA A 98 5.23 -4.13 -26.00
C ALA A 98 6.68 -3.88 -25.58
N GLU A 99 7.11 -2.62 -25.55
CA GLU A 99 8.47 -2.22 -25.18
C GLU A 99 8.81 -2.45 -23.70
N GLN A 100 7.80 -2.43 -22.82
CA GLN A 100 7.94 -2.63 -21.37
C GLN A 100 7.65 -4.07 -20.96
N ARG A 101 7.24 -4.95 -21.88
CA ARG A 101 6.75 -6.30 -21.55
C ARG A 101 7.71 -7.08 -20.66
N SER A 102 8.98 -7.17 -21.04
CA SER A 102 9.98 -7.93 -20.28
C SER A 102 10.15 -7.38 -18.85
N GLN A 103 10.33 -6.06 -18.74
CA GLN A 103 10.45 -5.37 -17.45
C GLN A 103 9.23 -5.61 -16.55
N THR A 104 8.03 -5.50 -17.10
CA THR A 104 6.78 -5.66 -16.36
C THR A 104 6.58 -7.11 -15.91
N LEU A 105 6.91 -8.10 -16.75
CA LEU A 105 6.86 -9.52 -16.37
C LEU A 105 7.86 -9.84 -15.25
N TRP A 106 9.07 -9.34 -15.31
CA TRP A 106 10.07 -9.56 -14.24
C TRP A 106 9.68 -8.89 -12.93
N LYS A 107 8.99 -7.73 -12.99
CA LYS A 107 8.39 -7.10 -11.82
C LYS A 107 7.33 -8.00 -11.19
N ALA A 108 6.42 -8.55 -12.00
CA ALA A 108 5.40 -9.48 -11.54
C ALA A 108 6.00 -10.77 -10.94
N GLU A 109 7.09 -11.31 -11.54
CA GLU A 109 7.85 -12.43 -10.96
C GLU A 109 8.41 -12.10 -9.58
N ALA A 110 9.02 -10.92 -9.43
CA ALA A 110 9.58 -10.49 -8.15
C ALA A 110 8.49 -10.33 -7.08
N ILE A 111 7.33 -9.78 -7.44
CA ILE A 111 6.18 -9.66 -6.56
C ILE A 111 5.65 -11.05 -6.17
N ALA A 112 5.43 -11.94 -7.14
CA ALA A 112 4.93 -13.30 -6.89
C ALA A 112 5.84 -14.07 -5.93
N ALA A 113 7.16 -14.04 -6.15
CA ALA A 113 8.13 -14.69 -5.28
C ALA A 113 8.18 -14.04 -3.87
N SER A 114 7.99 -12.73 -3.76
CA SER A 114 7.93 -12.04 -2.46
C SER A 114 6.68 -12.40 -1.67
N LEU A 115 5.54 -12.58 -2.35
CA LEU A 115 4.31 -13.10 -1.75
C LEU A 115 4.46 -14.56 -1.29
N ALA A 116 5.23 -15.38 -2.04
CA ALA A 116 5.57 -16.74 -1.60
C ALA A 116 6.38 -16.73 -0.29
N ASP A 117 7.37 -15.87 -0.17
CA ASP A 117 8.16 -15.71 1.07
C ASP A 117 7.27 -15.22 2.23
N ALA A 118 6.33 -14.33 1.94
CA ALA A 118 5.32 -13.91 2.91
C ALA A 118 4.32 -15.03 3.26
N LYS A 119 4.46 -16.24 2.68
CA LYS A 119 3.56 -17.39 2.89
C LYS A 119 2.11 -17.05 2.53
N LEU A 120 1.91 -16.49 1.34
CA LEU A 120 0.58 -16.29 0.77
C LEU A 120 -0.19 -17.63 0.80
N VAL A 121 -1.42 -17.63 1.29
CA VAL A 121 -2.25 -18.84 1.45
C VAL A 121 -3.20 -19.01 0.28
N ALA A 122 -3.79 -17.91 -0.18
CA ALA A 122 -4.68 -17.85 -1.33
C ALA A 122 -4.82 -16.40 -1.82
N TRP A 123 -5.17 -16.23 -3.08
CA TRP A 123 -5.46 -14.92 -3.66
C TRP A 123 -6.48 -15.01 -4.79
N THR A 124 -7.14 -13.89 -5.08
CA THR A 124 -8.11 -13.76 -6.17
C THR A 124 -7.60 -12.72 -7.16
N PRO A 125 -7.57 -13.02 -8.49
CA PRO A 125 -7.04 -12.10 -9.48
C PRO A 125 -8.00 -10.93 -9.71
N GLY A 126 -7.45 -9.73 -9.87
CA GLY A 126 -8.18 -8.60 -10.43
C GLY A 126 -8.04 -8.52 -11.95
N VAL A 127 -8.67 -7.50 -12.53
CA VAL A 127 -8.66 -7.25 -13.98
C VAL A 127 -7.25 -7.21 -14.56
N ASN A 128 -6.36 -6.45 -13.90
CA ASN A 128 -5.00 -6.23 -14.39
C ASN A 128 -4.15 -7.51 -14.38
N ASP A 129 -4.48 -8.49 -13.54
CA ASP A 129 -3.69 -9.74 -13.43
C ASP A 129 -3.75 -10.59 -14.71
N TRP A 130 -4.69 -10.27 -15.61
CA TRP A 130 -4.82 -10.90 -16.93
C TRP A 130 -4.01 -10.21 -18.02
N ALA A 131 -3.29 -9.12 -17.73
CA ALA A 131 -2.60 -8.29 -18.71
C ALA A 131 -1.61 -9.05 -19.61
N ALA A 132 -1.02 -10.12 -19.12
CA ALA A 132 -0.07 -10.96 -19.86
C ALA A 132 -0.68 -12.22 -20.48
N GLY A 133 -1.98 -12.47 -20.24
CA GLY A 133 -2.72 -13.65 -20.68
C GLY A 133 -2.75 -14.78 -19.66
N PRO A 134 -3.61 -15.80 -19.88
CA PRO A 134 -3.86 -16.86 -18.91
C PRO A 134 -2.65 -17.78 -18.65
N ASP A 135 -1.82 -18.05 -19.65
CA ASP A 135 -0.63 -18.90 -19.50
C ASP A 135 0.40 -18.24 -18.57
N GLU A 136 0.61 -16.94 -18.74
CA GLU A 136 1.51 -16.18 -17.89
C GLU A 136 0.95 -16.03 -16.46
N LEU A 137 -0.35 -15.85 -16.33
CA LEU A 137 -1.02 -15.86 -15.03
C LEU A 137 -0.83 -17.21 -14.32
N ALA A 138 -0.93 -18.34 -15.07
CA ALA A 138 -0.67 -19.68 -14.53
C ALA A 138 0.77 -19.83 -14.02
N ARG A 139 1.75 -19.32 -14.79
CA ARG A 139 3.17 -19.32 -14.40
C ARG A 139 3.42 -18.49 -13.14
N LEU A 140 2.85 -17.30 -13.08
CA LEU A 140 2.98 -16.41 -11.92
C LEU A 140 2.26 -16.96 -10.69
N ARG A 141 1.10 -17.62 -10.86
CA ARG A 141 0.44 -18.38 -9.78
C ARG A 141 1.38 -19.42 -9.17
N GLN A 142 2.09 -20.18 -10.01
CA GLN A 142 3.07 -21.16 -9.51
C GLN A 142 4.18 -20.46 -8.71
N ALA A 143 4.65 -19.31 -9.15
CA ALA A 143 5.67 -18.54 -8.45
C ALA A 143 5.20 -17.99 -7.09
N THR A 144 3.91 -17.72 -6.90
CA THR A 144 3.35 -17.35 -5.59
C THR A 144 3.32 -18.51 -4.60
N GLY A 145 3.36 -19.75 -5.08
CA GLY A 145 3.18 -20.96 -4.25
C GLY A 145 1.77 -21.12 -3.67
N ALA A 146 0.81 -20.27 -4.04
CA ALA A 146 -0.54 -20.23 -3.50
C ALA A 146 -1.59 -20.44 -4.61
N PRO A 147 -2.74 -21.09 -4.30
CA PRO A 147 -3.83 -21.21 -5.26
C PRO A 147 -4.42 -19.86 -5.62
N LEU A 148 -4.68 -19.67 -6.90
CA LEU A 148 -5.52 -18.63 -7.44
C LEU A 148 -6.98 -19.06 -7.29
N LEU A 149 -7.82 -18.26 -6.67
CA LEU A 149 -9.22 -18.58 -6.44
C LEU A 149 -10.15 -17.70 -7.29
N ALA A 150 -11.01 -18.35 -8.09
CA ALA A 150 -12.03 -17.68 -8.90
C ALA A 150 -13.20 -18.64 -9.16
N ALA A 151 -14.11 -18.79 -8.22
CA ALA A 151 -15.20 -19.77 -8.28
C ALA A 151 -16.21 -19.52 -9.41
N ASN A 152 -16.27 -18.29 -9.91
CA ASN A 152 -17.15 -17.87 -11.01
C ASN A 152 -16.49 -17.94 -12.39
N LEU A 153 -15.26 -18.41 -12.51
CA LEU A 153 -14.56 -18.50 -13.78
C LEU A 153 -14.36 -19.96 -14.20
N SER A 154 -14.44 -20.22 -15.52
CA SER A 154 -14.11 -21.50 -16.15
C SER A 154 -13.32 -21.31 -17.43
N GLY A 155 -12.82 -22.41 -18.02
CA GLY A 155 -11.97 -22.36 -19.21
C GLY A 155 -10.52 -22.04 -18.90
N GLN A 156 -9.91 -21.11 -19.65
CA GLN A 156 -8.49 -20.73 -19.54
C GLN A 156 -8.25 -19.75 -18.36
N THR A 157 -8.46 -20.21 -17.14
CA THR A 157 -8.45 -19.40 -15.93
C THR A 157 -7.06 -19.23 -15.28
N GLY A 158 -5.98 -19.62 -15.94
CA GLY A 158 -4.66 -19.66 -15.29
C GLY A 158 -4.54 -20.72 -14.18
N GLY A 159 -5.43 -21.74 -14.21
CA GLY A 159 -5.50 -22.80 -13.20
C GLY A 159 -6.18 -22.36 -11.91
N ALA A 160 -7.18 -21.47 -11.99
CA ALA A 160 -7.95 -21.05 -10.82
C ALA A 160 -8.76 -22.20 -10.23
N GLU A 161 -8.83 -22.22 -8.91
CA GLU A 161 -9.64 -23.13 -8.11
C GLU A 161 -10.88 -22.39 -7.57
N SER A 162 -11.92 -23.14 -7.19
CA SER A 162 -13.12 -22.49 -6.65
C SER A 162 -12.97 -22.10 -5.19
N VAL A 163 -12.38 -22.99 -4.36
CA VAL A 163 -12.25 -22.81 -2.91
C VAL A 163 -10.94 -23.42 -2.40
N LYS A 164 -10.49 -22.95 -1.24
CA LYS A 164 -9.40 -23.53 -0.46
C LYS A 164 -9.88 -23.73 0.98
N ILE A 165 -9.60 -24.88 1.57
CA ILE A 165 -9.79 -25.10 3.01
C ILE A 165 -8.40 -25.24 3.65
N VAL A 166 -8.21 -24.51 4.75
CA VAL A 166 -7.00 -24.59 5.59
C VAL A 166 -7.41 -24.88 7.01
N GLU A 167 -6.51 -25.49 7.77
CA GLU A 167 -6.71 -25.77 9.18
C GLU A 167 -5.77 -24.90 10.02
N ALA A 168 -6.32 -24.26 11.04
CA ALA A 168 -5.59 -23.41 11.96
C ALA A 168 -6.15 -23.60 13.37
N GLN A 169 -5.33 -24.05 14.32
CA GLN A 169 -5.70 -24.27 15.73
C GLN A 169 -6.98 -25.12 15.91
N GLY A 170 -7.09 -26.22 15.12
CA GLY A 170 -8.24 -27.11 15.15
C GLY A 170 -9.51 -26.58 14.49
N HIS A 171 -9.45 -25.40 13.87
CA HIS A 171 -10.56 -24.80 13.11
C HIS A 171 -10.29 -24.88 11.61
N LYS A 172 -11.28 -25.35 10.85
CA LYS A 172 -11.26 -25.31 9.39
C LYS A 172 -11.78 -23.95 8.90
N LEU A 173 -10.91 -23.25 8.16
CA LEU A 173 -11.23 -22.01 7.50
C LEU A 173 -11.39 -22.28 6.00
N GLY A 174 -12.53 -21.88 5.46
CA GLY A 174 -12.84 -21.98 4.03
C GLY A 174 -12.64 -20.64 3.34
N ILE A 175 -11.92 -20.63 2.23
CA ILE A 175 -11.62 -19.44 1.45
C ILE A 175 -12.20 -19.64 0.06
N VAL A 176 -12.94 -18.66 -0.45
CA VAL A 176 -13.47 -18.60 -1.82
C VAL A 176 -12.96 -17.34 -2.50
N GLY A 177 -12.73 -17.40 -3.80
CA GLY A 177 -12.46 -16.23 -4.65
C GLY A 177 -13.59 -15.98 -5.64
N ILE A 178 -13.95 -14.72 -5.84
CA ILE A 178 -14.80 -14.25 -6.95
C ILE A 178 -14.03 -13.17 -7.69
N ALA A 179 -13.71 -13.44 -8.95
CA ALA A 179 -13.05 -12.49 -9.83
C ALA A 179 -14.07 -11.95 -10.84
N VAL A 180 -14.14 -10.64 -10.97
CA VAL A 180 -14.89 -10.00 -12.03
C VAL A 180 -13.87 -9.46 -13.03
N PRO A 181 -13.59 -10.20 -14.14
CA PRO A 181 -12.85 -9.60 -15.23
C PRO A 181 -13.65 -8.41 -15.76
N LEU A 182 -12.98 -7.45 -16.43
CA LEU A 182 -13.62 -6.33 -17.12
C LEU A 182 -14.94 -6.79 -17.74
N GLU A 183 -15.99 -5.96 -17.69
CA GLU A 183 -17.31 -6.14 -18.26
C GLU A 183 -17.50 -7.46 -19.05
N SER A 184 -18.56 -8.17 -18.85
CA SER A 184 -18.76 -9.57 -19.30
C SER A 184 -18.42 -9.86 -20.78
N ASP A 185 -18.45 -8.83 -21.63
CA ASP A 185 -18.09 -8.85 -23.06
C ASP A 185 -16.59 -8.69 -23.34
N LYS A 186 -15.76 -8.43 -22.30
CA LYS A 186 -14.32 -8.25 -22.39
C LYS A 186 -13.52 -9.24 -21.54
N ALA A 187 -14.11 -10.38 -21.21
CA ALA A 187 -13.37 -11.45 -20.55
C ALA A 187 -12.15 -11.85 -21.40
N PRO A 188 -11.02 -12.22 -20.77
CA PRO A 188 -9.87 -12.75 -21.51
C PRO A 188 -10.29 -13.91 -22.42
N ALA A 189 -9.64 -14.04 -23.58
CA ALA A 189 -9.97 -15.10 -24.52
C ALA A 189 -9.91 -16.48 -23.85
N GLY A 190 -10.97 -17.28 -24.06
CA GLY A 190 -11.08 -18.61 -23.46
C GLY A 190 -11.49 -18.65 -21.98
N VAL A 191 -11.80 -17.52 -21.36
CA VAL A 191 -12.35 -17.44 -20.00
C VAL A 191 -13.86 -17.23 -20.08
N GLU A 192 -14.62 -18.11 -19.43
CA GLU A 192 -16.05 -17.99 -19.25
C GLU A 192 -16.37 -17.45 -17.86
N VAL A 193 -17.33 -16.55 -17.76
CA VAL A 193 -17.72 -15.88 -16.51
C VAL A 193 -19.13 -16.27 -16.14
N ALA A 194 -19.29 -16.97 -15.03
CA ALA A 194 -20.59 -17.30 -14.45
C ALA A 194 -21.09 -16.18 -13.52
N ASP A 195 -22.36 -16.23 -13.16
CA ASP A 195 -22.95 -15.31 -12.18
C ASP A 195 -22.20 -15.39 -10.85
N ALA A 196 -21.70 -14.26 -10.39
CA ALA A 196 -20.83 -14.17 -9.23
C ALA A 196 -21.56 -14.53 -7.92
N LYS A 197 -22.86 -14.17 -7.82
CA LYS A 197 -23.68 -14.49 -6.63
C LYS A 197 -23.94 -15.99 -6.54
N ALA A 198 -24.38 -16.60 -7.63
CA ALA A 198 -24.62 -18.05 -7.69
C ALA A 198 -23.33 -18.83 -7.41
N ALA A 199 -22.20 -18.39 -7.95
CA ALA A 199 -20.89 -19.01 -7.68
C ALA A 199 -20.49 -18.89 -6.20
N LEU A 200 -20.74 -17.76 -5.55
CA LEU A 200 -20.46 -17.55 -4.14
C LEU A 200 -21.35 -18.45 -3.24
N GLU A 201 -22.62 -18.61 -3.59
CA GLU A 201 -23.56 -19.51 -2.90
C GLU A 201 -23.15 -20.98 -3.05
N ALA A 202 -22.80 -21.41 -4.28
CA ALA A 202 -22.32 -22.77 -4.55
C ALA A 202 -20.98 -23.05 -3.83
N ALA A 203 -20.07 -22.08 -3.79
CA ALA A 203 -18.81 -22.20 -3.07
C ALA A 203 -19.04 -22.36 -1.57
N LYS A 204 -19.99 -21.61 -0.98
CA LYS A 204 -20.39 -21.77 0.43
C LYS A 204 -20.81 -23.21 0.73
N GLN A 205 -21.65 -23.83 -0.12
CA GLN A 205 -22.07 -25.22 0.07
C GLN A 205 -20.88 -26.19 0.03
N LYS A 206 -19.90 -25.97 -0.87
CA LYS A 206 -18.66 -26.76 -0.92
C LYS A 206 -17.82 -26.60 0.35
N LEU A 207 -17.71 -25.40 0.88
CA LEU A 207 -16.98 -25.12 2.12
C LEU A 207 -17.67 -25.79 3.32
N ASP A 208 -18.99 -25.73 3.39
CA ASP A 208 -19.79 -26.37 4.45
C ASP A 208 -19.63 -27.90 4.41
N ALA A 209 -19.70 -28.51 3.20
CA ALA A 209 -19.45 -29.93 3.00
C ALA A 209 -18.01 -30.35 3.39
N GLY A 210 -17.03 -29.46 3.21
CA GLY A 210 -15.65 -29.63 3.66
C GLY A 210 -15.45 -29.41 5.15
N GLY A 211 -16.49 -29.03 5.90
CA GLY A 211 -16.45 -28.78 7.34
C GLY A 211 -15.86 -27.44 7.72
N ALA A 212 -15.77 -26.47 6.80
CA ALA A 212 -15.30 -25.13 7.12
C ALA A 212 -16.34 -24.38 7.95
N ARG A 213 -15.94 -23.94 9.14
CA ARG A 213 -16.81 -23.20 10.07
C ARG A 213 -16.59 -21.70 10.00
N ILE A 214 -15.40 -21.25 9.62
CA ILE A 214 -15.05 -19.86 9.37
C ILE A 214 -14.89 -19.71 7.86
N ARG A 215 -15.66 -18.83 7.23
CA ARG A 215 -15.65 -18.62 5.78
C ARG A 215 -15.18 -17.23 5.44
N ILE A 216 -14.23 -17.16 4.50
CA ILE A 216 -13.60 -15.93 4.02
C ILE A 216 -13.86 -15.83 2.52
N ALA A 217 -14.38 -14.70 2.06
CA ALA A 217 -14.53 -14.43 0.64
C ALA A 217 -13.52 -13.36 0.18
N LEU A 218 -12.81 -13.65 -0.90
CA LEU A 218 -11.94 -12.73 -1.61
C LEU A 218 -12.69 -12.24 -2.85
N LEU A 219 -13.07 -10.96 -2.88
CA LEU A 219 -13.91 -10.39 -3.92
C LEU A 219 -13.11 -9.34 -4.71
N ALA A 220 -12.68 -9.70 -5.94
CA ALA A 220 -12.01 -8.77 -6.83
C ALA A 220 -13.06 -8.01 -7.66
N MET A 221 -13.68 -6.99 -7.04
CA MET A 221 -14.73 -6.18 -7.64
C MET A 221 -14.86 -4.83 -6.94
N PRO A 222 -15.61 -3.86 -7.51
CA PRO A 222 -15.89 -2.59 -6.83
C PRO A 222 -16.56 -2.80 -5.46
N ARG A 223 -16.11 -2.06 -4.44
CA ARG A 223 -16.58 -2.22 -3.06
C ARG A 223 -18.12 -2.17 -2.93
N GLY A 224 -18.78 -1.23 -3.63
CA GLY A 224 -20.23 -1.12 -3.59
C GLY A 224 -20.94 -2.38 -4.13
N ALA A 225 -20.37 -3.04 -5.12
CA ALA A 225 -20.89 -4.31 -5.63
C ALA A 225 -20.68 -5.45 -4.62
N ALA A 226 -19.50 -5.52 -4.01
CA ALA A 226 -19.20 -6.48 -2.95
C ALA A 226 -20.14 -6.33 -1.76
N MET A 227 -20.42 -5.12 -1.32
CA MET A 227 -21.37 -4.85 -0.21
C MET A 227 -22.77 -5.38 -0.54
N ARG A 228 -23.34 -5.02 -1.70
CA ARG A 228 -24.67 -5.53 -2.14
C ARG A 228 -24.70 -7.05 -2.28
N MET A 229 -23.61 -7.66 -2.74
CA MET A 229 -23.51 -9.12 -2.84
C MET A 229 -23.62 -9.77 -1.45
N ILE A 230 -22.87 -9.27 -0.47
CA ILE A 230 -22.86 -9.82 0.90
C ILE A 230 -24.16 -9.57 1.65
N GLU A 231 -24.86 -8.48 1.37
CA GLU A 231 -26.23 -8.29 1.86
C GLU A 231 -27.18 -9.41 1.41
N SER A 232 -26.95 -9.95 0.20
CA SER A 232 -27.78 -11.00 -0.41
C SER A 232 -27.27 -12.43 -0.14
N VAL A 233 -25.98 -12.62 0.18
CA VAL A 233 -25.36 -13.93 0.43
C VAL A 233 -24.68 -13.90 1.80
N SER A 234 -25.42 -14.35 2.81
CA SER A 234 -24.94 -14.36 4.19
C SER A 234 -24.07 -15.60 4.53
N GLY A 235 -23.41 -15.55 5.69
CA GLY A 235 -22.72 -16.69 6.28
C GLY A 235 -21.20 -16.70 6.02
N TYR A 236 -20.63 -15.60 5.55
CA TYR A 236 -19.20 -15.34 5.55
C TYR A 236 -18.84 -14.45 6.75
N GLN A 237 -17.78 -14.80 7.47
CA GLN A 237 -17.31 -14.04 8.62
C GLN A 237 -16.42 -12.86 8.22
N LEU A 238 -15.63 -13.05 7.14
CA LEU A 238 -14.72 -12.03 6.62
C LEU A 238 -14.85 -11.95 5.10
N VAL A 239 -14.93 -10.74 4.60
CA VAL A 239 -14.88 -10.42 3.16
C VAL A 239 -13.75 -9.45 2.90
N ILE A 240 -12.87 -9.82 1.98
CA ILE A 240 -11.71 -9.06 1.55
C ILE A 240 -11.97 -8.56 0.14
N VAL A 241 -11.98 -7.24 -0.05
CA VAL A 241 -12.33 -6.60 -1.32
C VAL A 241 -11.08 -6.03 -1.99
N GLY A 242 -10.79 -6.52 -3.20
CA GLY A 242 -9.81 -5.93 -4.10
C GLY A 242 -10.52 -5.14 -5.20
N LYS A 243 -10.42 -3.83 -5.19
CA LYS A 243 -11.00 -2.99 -6.25
C LYS A 243 -10.14 -3.03 -7.51
N ALA A 244 -10.70 -2.72 -8.66
CA ALA A 244 -9.92 -2.41 -9.86
C ALA A 244 -9.02 -1.19 -9.61
N VAL A 245 -7.89 -1.15 -10.28
CA VAL A 245 -6.95 -0.02 -10.25
C VAL A 245 -6.71 0.40 -11.69
N ASP A 246 -7.05 1.65 -12.00
CA ASP A 246 -6.83 2.24 -13.30
C ASP A 246 -5.39 2.74 -13.44
N ARG A 247 -4.92 2.83 -14.68
CA ARG A 247 -3.61 3.37 -14.96
C ARG A 247 -3.48 4.80 -14.45
N GLY A 248 -2.40 5.07 -13.73
CA GLY A 248 -2.15 6.40 -13.17
C GLY A 248 -3.11 6.77 -12.04
N GLU A 249 -3.78 5.80 -11.44
CA GLU A 249 -4.65 6.05 -10.28
C GLU A 249 -3.83 6.56 -9.10
N VAL A 250 -4.36 7.59 -8.44
CA VAL A 250 -3.77 8.11 -7.20
C VAL A 250 -3.82 7.08 -6.08
N ASN A 251 -2.95 7.27 -5.11
CA ASN A 251 -2.99 6.51 -3.87
C ASN A 251 -4.30 6.74 -3.10
N ASP A 252 -4.93 5.65 -2.67
CA ASP A 252 -6.18 5.70 -1.93
C ASP A 252 -5.97 6.24 -0.51
N ALA A 253 -6.95 6.99 -0.04
CA ALA A 253 -7.11 7.14 1.40
C ALA A 253 -7.56 5.81 2.03
N PRO A 254 -7.14 5.50 3.26
CA PRO A 254 -7.61 4.32 3.98
C PRO A 254 -9.15 4.27 4.02
N THR A 255 -9.70 3.11 3.67
CA THR A 255 -11.14 2.86 3.75
C THR A 255 -11.45 2.14 5.06
N PRO A 256 -12.29 2.68 5.93
CA PRO A 256 -12.67 2.00 7.17
C PRO A 256 -13.32 0.65 6.89
N PRO A 257 -13.05 -0.38 7.73
CA PRO A 257 -13.77 -1.63 7.66
C PRO A 257 -15.24 -1.42 8.00
N THR A 258 -16.12 -2.26 7.46
CA THR A 258 -17.57 -2.13 7.62
C THR A 258 -18.17 -3.47 8.01
N LEU A 259 -19.14 -3.46 8.92
CA LEU A 259 -19.98 -4.62 9.21
C LEU A 259 -21.23 -4.60 8.32
N VAL A 260 -21.45 -5.68 7.59
CA VAL A 260 -22.68 -5.95 6.84
C VAL A 260 -23.35 -7.14 7.51
N GLY A 261 -24.36 -6.87 8.35
CA GLY A 261 -24.87 -7.88 9.28
C GLY A 261 -23.77 -8.38 10.21
N GLU A 262 -23.46 -9.66 10.15
CA GLU A 262 -22.38 -10.30 10.95
C GLU A 262 -21.03 -10.43 10.17
N THR A 263 -20.97 -9.93 8.94
CA THR A 263 -19.80 -10.04 8.06
C THR A 263 -18.92 -8.81 8.17
N LEU A 264 -17.64 -9.00 8.50
CA LEU A 264 -16.63 -7.94 8.45
C LEU A 264 -16.14 -7.79 6.99
N VAL A 265 -16.26 -6.60 6.42
CA VAL A 265 -15.78 -6.25 5.07
C VAL A 265 -14.55 -5.35 5.18
N VAL A 266 -13.43 -5.82 4.61
CA VAL A 266 -12.12 -5.17 4.68
C VAL A 266 -11.59 -4.88 3.28
N GLN A 267 -10.98 -3.71 3.12
CA GLN A 267 -10.23 -3.29 1.94
C GLN A 267 -9.01 -2.50 2.39
N THR A 268 -7.84 -2.78 1.84
CA THR A 268 -6.65 -1.96 2.08
C THR A 268 -6.51 -0.87 1.01
N PRO A 269 -5.76 0.21 1.27
CA PRO A 269 -5.36 1.15 0.23
C PRO A 269 -4.62 0.43 -0.90
N ASN A 270 -4.70 0.97 -2.13
CA ASN A 270 -3.99 0.44 -3.28
C ASN A 270 -2.46 0.59 -3.15
N HIS A 271 -1.71 -0.02 -4.08
CA HIS A 271 -0.24 0.09 -4.17
C HIS A 271 0.50 -0.28 -2.87
N LEU A 272 -0.05 -1.24 -2.12
CA LEU A 272 0.55 -1.77 -0.89
C LEU A 272 0.86 -0.69 0.19
N GLN A 273 0.09 0.39 0.23
CA GLN A 273 0.28 1.46 1.22
C GLN A 273 -0.10 1.05 2.64
N GLY A 274 -0.79 -0.05 2.80
CA GLY A 274 -1.18 -0.60 4.10
C GLY A 274 -1.41 -2.10 4.05
N VAL A 275 -1.14 -2.76 5.16
CA VAL A 275 -1.51 -4.15 5.42
C VAL A 275 -2.56 -4.15 6.50
N ALA A 276 -3.75 -4.71 6.24
CA ALA A 276 -4.73 -4.88 7.30
C ALA A 276 -4.48 -6.19 8.05
N VAL A 277 -4.67 -6.15 9.35
CA VAL A 277 -4.56 -7.29 10.26
C VAL A 277 -5.95 -7.53 10.86
N VAL A 278 -6.48 -8.72 10.65
CA VAL A 278 -7.72 -9.18 11.27
C VAL A 278 -7.39 -10.32 12.22
N ASP A 279 -7.44 -10.04 13.50
CA ASP A 279 -7.23 -11.05 14.54
C ASP A 279 -8.57 -11.66 14.93
N LEU A 280 -8.70 -12.96 14.75
CA LEU A 280 -9.87 -13.76 15.10
C LEU A 280 -9.63 -14.45 16.45
N PHE A 281 -10.48 -14.19 17.42
CA PHE A 281 -10.48 -14.84 18.73
C PHE A 281 -11.69 -15.75 18.81
N VAL A 282 -11.46 -17.05 18.61
CA VAL A 282 -12.51 -18.07 18.65
C VAL A 282 -12.74 -18.53 20.09
N ARG A 283 -13.97 -18.43 20.55
CA ARG A 283 -14.43 -18.85 21.88
C ARG A 283 -15.66 -19.73 21.75
N GLY A 284 -15.51 -20.99 22.06
CA GLY A 284 -16.60 -21.97 21.94
C GLY A 284 -16.96 -22.31 20.48
N ASP A 285 -18.18 -22.72 20.28
CA ASP A 285 -18.64 -23.26 19.00
C ASP A 285 -19.35 -22.24 18.09
N ASP A 286 -19.66 -21.06 18.59
CA ASP A 286 -20.30 -20.00 17.82
C ASP A 286 -19.26 -19.21 17.01
N MET A 287 -19.39 -19.27 15.68
CA MET A 287 -18.52 -18.56 14.74
C MET A 287 -19.05 -17.18 14.33
N ARG A 288 -19.97 -16.62 15.08
CA ARG A 288 -20.35 -15.20 14.98
C ARG A 288 -19.33 -14.35 15.72
N PHE A 289 -18.66 -13.47 15.02
CA PHE A 289 -17.59 -12.65 15.57
C PHE A 289 -18.12 -11.25 15.93
N GLN A 290 -18.07 -10.90 17.20
CA GLN A 290 -18.40 -9.58 17.70
C GLN A 290 -17.26 -8.58 17.39
N ASP A 291 -17.58 -7.31 17.29
CA ASP A 291 -16.60 -6.24 17.12
C ASP A 291 -15.80 -5.97 18.41
N GLY A 292 -14.57 -6.46 18.47
CA GLY A 292 -13.58 -6.17 19.52
C GLY A 292 -12.68 -4.98 19.22
N SER A 293 -12.87 -4.29 18.06
CA SER A 293 -12.09 -3.12 17.66
C SER A 293 -12.77 -1.79 17.95
N GLY A 294 -14.09 -1.83 18.20
CA GLY A 294 -14.90 -0.62 18.29
C GLY A 294 -14.91 0.17 16.99
N LEU A 295 -15.32 -0.47 15.89
CA LEU A 295 -15.33 0.10 14.54
C LEU A 295 -16.16 1.39 14.47
N ALA A 296 -17.27 1.46 15.21
CA ALA A 296 -18.09 2.66 15.29
C ALA A 296 -17.31 3.91 15.78
N ARG A 297 -16.20 3.71 16.48
CA ARG A 297 -15.32 4.80 16.95
C ARG A 297 -14.03 4.93 16.13
N ALA A 298 -13.79 4.04 15.18
CA ALA A 298 -12.54 3.99 14.43
C ALA A 298 -12.29 5.27 13.64
N GLU A 299 -13.30 5.79 12.96
CA GLU A 299 -13.21 7.05 12.20
C GLU A 299 -12.88 8.25 13.11
N LYS A 300 -13.51 8.31 14.28
CA LYS A 300 -13.22 9.36 15.27
C LYS A 300 -11.78 9.25 15.78
N ARG A 301 -11.29 8.02 16.08
CA ARG A 301 -9.88 7.80 16.49
C ARG A 301 -8.91 8.25 15.42
N GLU A 302 -9.19 7.92 14.18
CA GLU A 302 -8.33 8.31 13.05
C GLU A 302 -8.28 9.83 12.86
N THR A 303 -9.43 10.50 12.94
CA THR A 303 -9.50 11.96 12.89
C THR A 303 -8.70 12.60 14.02
N LEU A 304 -8.83 12.08 15.24
CA LEU A 304 -8.08 12.57 16.41
C LEU A 304 -6.56 12.33 16.26
N ARG A 305 -6.13 11.19 15.71
CA ARG A 305 -4.71 10.92 15.43
C ARG A 305 -4.12 11.92 14.44
N ARG A 306 -4.79 12.15 13.32
CA ARG A 306 -4.36 13.16 12.33
C ARG A 306 -4.26 14.55 12.94
N ARG A 307 -5.24 14.91 13.75
CA ARG A 307 -5.20 16.19 14.49
C ARG A 307 -4.00 16.27 15.43
N LEU A 308 -3.68 15.18 16.12
CA LEU A 308 -2.51 15.11 16.99
C LEU A 308 -1.20 15.28 16.20
N GLU A 309 -1.04 14.57 15.09
CA GLU A 309 0.12 14.68 14.20
C GLU A 309 0.30 16.12 13.66
N ASP A 310 -0.80 16.76 13.25
CA ASP A 310 -0.77 18.16 12.81
C ASP A 310 -0.36 19.10 13.93
N LEU A 311 -0.89 18.92 15.13
CA LEU A 311 -0.51 19.73 16.29
C LEU A 311 0.95 19.53 16.68
N ASP A 312 1.47 18.28 16.70
CA ASP A 312 2.86 17.99 16.97
C ASP A 312 3.79 18.65 15.94
N ARG A 313 3.42 18.61 14.65
CA ARG A 313 4.16 19.31 13.59
C ARG A 313 4.15 20.82 13.79
N LEU A 314 2.98 21.42 14.02
CA LEU A 314 2.83 22.88 14.22
C LEU A 314 3.56 23.38 15.49
N ILE A 315 3.61 22.58 16.54
CA ILE A 315 4.38 22.88 17.76
C ILE A 315 5.88 22.81 17.45
N SER A 316 6.33 21.74 16.79
CA SER A 316 7.74 21.59 16.41
C SER A 316 8.23 22.73 15.49
N GLU A 317 7.40 23.19 14.57
CA GLU A 317 7.70 24.34 13.70
C GLU A 317 7.76 25.65 14.50
N ALA A 318 6.86 25.84 15.45
CA ALA A 318 6.81 27.03 16.29
C ALA A 318 8.00 27.12 17.30
N GLU A 319 8.56 25.98 17.70
CA GLU A 319 9.70 25.90 18.62
C GLU A 319 11.06 26.09 17.91
N ARG A 320 11.09 26.18 16.58
CA ARG A 320 12.35 26.42 15.84
C ARG A 320 12.87 27.85 16.09
N PRO A 321 14.19 28.03 16.15
CA PRO A 321 14.78 29.35 16.23
C PRO A 321 14.34 30.24 15.07
N GLY A 322 13.90 31.47 15.39
CA GLY A 322 13.39 32.43 14.38
C GLY A 322 11.92 32.28 14.01
N SER A 323 11.17 31.43 14.69
CA SER A 323 9.72 31.33 14.52
C SER A 323 9.03 32.66 14.90
N SER A 324 8.06 33.08 14.08
CA SER A 324 7.21 34.28 14.34
C SER A 324 5.94 33.95 15.13
N VAL A 325 5.77 32.71 15.60
CA VAL A 325 4.61 32.28 16.38
C VAL A 325 4.66 32.88 17.77
N ARG A 326 3.57 33.52 18.20
CA ARG A 326 3.49 34.15 19.51
C ARG A 326 3.48 33.08 20.62
N PRO A 327 4.08 33.34 21.78
CA PRO A 327 4.11 32.39 22.92
C PRO A 327 2.70 31.90 23.34
N GLU A 328 1.72 32.79 23.33
CA GLU A 328 0.33 32.47 23.67
C GLU A 328 -0.32 31.50 22.68
N ASP A 329 -0.01 31.61 21.37
CA ASP A 329 -0.50 30.70 20.34
C ASP A 329 0.16 29.32 20.47
N LEU A 330 1.44 29.29 20.83
CA LEU A 330 2.14 28.03 21.08
C LEU A 330 1.55 27.31 22.31
N GLU A 331 1.28 28.03 23.38
CA GLU A 331 0.67 27.44 24.58
C GLU A 331 -0.76 26.94 24.31
N ALA A 332 -1.54 27.67 23.52
CA ALA A 332 -2.86 27.23 23.06
C ALA A 332 -2.78 25.91 22.26
N ARG A 333 -1.81 25.77 21.35
CA ARG A 333 -1.58 24.53 20.60
C ARG A 333 -1.17 23.36 21.50
N ARG A 334 -0.33 23.60 22.50
CA ARG A 334 0.04 22.58 23.49
C ARG A 334 -1.15 22.11 24.30
N LYS A 335 -2.03 23.04 24.73
CA LYS A 335 -3.26 22.72 25.45
C LYS A 335 -4.24 21.92 24.58
N ASP A 336 -4.40 22.29 23.31
CA ASP A 336 -5.22 21.55 22.35
C ASP A 336 -4.65 20.14 22.14
N ARG A 337 -3.34 19.99 21.98
CA ARG A 337 -2.66 18.69 21.88
C ARG A 337 -2.98 17.77 23.05
N GLU A 338 -2.92 18.27 24.30
CA GLU A 338 -3.24 17.47 25.49
C GLU A 338 -4.74 17.14 25.60
N ALA A 339 -5.62 18.01 25.08
CA ALA A 339 -7.05 17.71 24.97
C ALA A 339 -7.29 16.58 23.95
N VAL A 340 -6.68 16.66 22.76
CA VAL A 340 -6.76 15.60 21.73
C VAL A 340 -6.23 14.26 22.24
N LYS A 341 -5.13 14.25 23.00
CA LYS A 341 -4.60 13.03 23.62
C LYS A 341 -5.64 12.37 24.56
N ARG A 342 -6.27 13.16 25.43
CA ARG A 342 -7.32 12.66 26.32
C ARG A 342 -8.52 12.11 25.53
N ASP A 343 -8.90 12.79 24.44
CA ASP A 343 -9.98 12.32 23.58
C ASP A 343 -9.62 10.99 22.88
N ILE A 344 -8.35 10.80 22.48
CA ILE A 344 -7.88 9.52 21.94
C ILE A 344 -7.97 8.41 23.00
N GLU A 345 -7.56 8.67 24.22
CA GLU A 345 -7.66 7.72 25.34
C GLU A 345 -9.11 7.31 25.61
N GLN A 346 -10.04 8.27 25.64
CA GLN A 346 -11.48 8.02 25.86
C GLN A 346 -12.15 7.25 24.71
N ASN A 347 -11.65 7.42 23.48
CA ASN A 347 -12.11 6.70 22.29
C ASN A 347 -11.20 5.51 21.94
N GLY A 348 -10.38 5.03 22.85
CA GLY A 348 -9.50 3.90 22.71
C GLY A 348 -10.20 2.62 22.24
N VAL A 349 -9.41 1.59 21.95
CA VAL A 349 -9.95 0.26 21.61
C VAL A 349 -10.74 -0.24 22.82
N PRO A 350 -12.02 -0.62 22.66
CA PRO A 350 -12.83 -1.10 23.77
C PRO A 350 -12.26 -2.40 24.35
N GLU A 351 -12.61 -2.68 25.59
CA GLU A 351 -12.35 -3.99 26.15
C GLU A 351 -13.02 -5.07 25.28
N PRO A 352 -12.36 -6.25 25.14
CA PRO A 352 -12.94 -7.33 24.38
C PRO A 352 -14.28 -7.76 24.98
N PRO A 353 -15.21 -8.27 24.15
CA PRO A 353 -16.47 -8.82 24.64
C PRO A 353 -16.22 -9.85 25.74
N ALA A 354 -17.05 -9.82 26.79
CA ALA A 354 -16.92 -10.72 27.94
C ALA A 354 -17.11 -12.21 27.55
N ALA A 355 -17.91 -12.48 26.52
CA ALA A 355 -18.22 -13.84 26.03
C ALA A 355 -18.36 -13.84 24.50
N GLY A 356 -18.27 -15.05 23.91
CA GLY A 356 -18.40 -15.25 22.46
C GLY A 356 -17.12 -14.92 21.69
N SER A 357 -17.08 -15.36 20.44
CA SER A 357 -16.00 -15.08 19.51
C SER A 357 -16.00 -13.62 19.09
N PHE A 358 -14.84 -13.05 18.85
CA PHE A 358 -14.73 -11.64 18.43
C PHE A 358 -13.53 -11.46 17.48
N PHE A 359 -13.53 -10.37 16.74
CA PHE A 359 -12.39 -9.96 15.92
C PHE A 359 -11.78 -8.65 16.43
N ARG A 360 -10.51 -8.43 16.08
CA ARG A 360 -9.86 -7.13 16.12
C ARG A 360 -9.33 -6.79 14.74
N TYR A 361 -9.43 -5.54 14.35
CA TYR A 361 -8.95 -5.00 13.09
C TYR A 361 -7.95 -3.89 13.34
N GLU A 362 -6.87 -3.93 12.59
CA GLU A 362 -5.84 -2.90 12.54
C GLU A 362 -5.44 -2.70 11.08
N LEU A 363 -5.22 -1.47 10.66
CA LEU A 363 -4.56 -1.15 9.38
C LEU A 363 -3.20 -0.55 9.69
N GLU A 364 -2.14 -1.25 9.31
CA GLU A 364 -0.77 -0.77 9.46
C GLU A 364 -0.32 -0.08 8.17
N PRO A 365 0.01 1.22 8.20
CA PRO A 365 0.63 1.91 7.09
C PRO A 365 2.02 1.33 6.79
N VAL A 366 2.24 0.89 5.56
CA VAL A 366 3.54 0.34 5.15
C VAL A 366 4.52 1.49 4.95
N ARG A 367 5.58 1.55 5.77
CA ARG A 367 6.59 2.61 5.79
C ARG A 367 7.99 2.04 5.99
N GLU A 368 9.00 2.82 5.66
CA GLU A 368 10.41 2.49 5.90
C GLU A 368 10.70 2.19 7.39
N SER A 369 9.99 2.83 8.31
CA SER A 369 10.12 2.60 9.76
C SER A 369 9.77 1.18 10.23
N LEU A 370 9.06 0.39 9.42
CA LEU A 370 8.78 -1.03 9.68
C LEU A 370 10.02 -1.93 9.47
N GLY A 371 11.13 -1.37 8.98
CA GLY A 371 12.29 -2.11 8.53
C GLY A 371 12.09 -2.72 7.14
N ALA A 372 13.05 -3.51 6.67
CA ALA A 372 13.00 -4.18 5.38
C ALA A 372 13.33 -5.67 5.53
N ASP A 373 12.64 -6.51 4.78
CA ASP A 373 12.97 -7.91 4.64
C ASP A 373 14.18 -8.07 3.71
N ALA A 374 15.28 -8.59 4.22
CA ALA A 374 16.54 -8.67 3.49
C ALA A 374 16.44 -9.51 2.21
N ALA A 375 15.71 -10.64 2.23
CA ALA A 375 15.58 -11.51 1.07
C ALA A 375 14.74 -10.85 -0.04
N VAL A 376 13.67 -10.14 0.36
CA VAL A 376 12.85 -9.37 -0.58
C VAL A 376 13.63 -8.19 -1.13
N GLY A 377 14.39 -7.46 -0.31
CA GLY A 377 15.26 -6.36 -0.74
C GLY A 377 16.30 -6.81 -1.77
N GLU A 378 16.95 -7.95 -1.57
CA GLU A 378 17.89 -8.50 -2.54
C GLU A 378 17.20 -8.92 -3.85
N ARG A 379 15.99 -9.45 -3.79
CA ARG A 379 15.18 -9.76 -4.99
C ARG A 379 14.83 -8.50 -5.77
N MET A 380 14.48 -7.42 -5.08
CA MET A 380 14.20 -6.11 -5.71
C MET A 380 15.44 -5.58 -6.43
N LYS A 381 16.62 -5.62 -5.79
CA LYS A 381 17.89 -5.25 -6.42
C LYS A 381 18.18 -6.12 -7.66
N GLY A 382 17.98 -7.43 -7.53
CA GLY A 382 18.13 -8.37 -8.65
C GLY A 382 17.22 -8.06 -9.83
N TYR A 383 15.96 -7.68 -9.55
CA TYR A 383 15.01 -7.20 -10.57
C TYR A 383 15.54 -5.94 -11.27
N TYR A 384 15.94 -4.90 -10.53
CA TYR A 384 16.42 -3.65 -11.12
C TYR A 384 17.70 -3.87 -11.93
N LYS A 385 18.64 -4.66 -11.42
CA LYS A 385 19.84 -5.03 -12.16
C LYS A 385 19.50 -5.74 -13.46
N ARG A 386 18.59 -6.72 -13.44
CA ARG A 386 18.15 -7.46 -14.64
C ARG A 386 17.54 -6.52 -15.68
N VAL A 387 16.67 -5.60 -15.25
CA VAL A 387 16.06 -4.59 -16.11
C VAL A 387 17.13 -3.68 -16.70
N ASN A 388 18.04 -3.20 -15.86
CA ASN A 388 19.11 -2.29 -16.25
C ASN A 388 20.02 -2.91 -17.32
N ASP A 389 20.50 -4.14 -17.09
CA ASP A 389 21.36 -4.87 -18.02
C ASP A 389 20.65 -5.16 -19.36
N HIS A 390 19.39 -5.60 -19.29
CA HIS A 390 18.59 -5.87 -20.50
C HIS A 390 18.36 -4.59 -21.31
N ASN A 391 17.81 -3.54 -20.67
CA ASN A 391 17.39 -2.35 -21.38
C ASN A 391 18.59 -1.57 -21.95
N ARG A 392 19.74 -1.59 -21.27
CA ARG A 392 20.99 -1.04 -21.81
C ARG A 392 21.33 -1.66 -23.17
N THR A 393 21.13 -2.95 -23.35
CA THR A 393 21.43 -3.66 -24.60
C THR A 393 20.28 -3.56 -25.60
N ALA A 394 19.03 -3.81 -25.14
CA ALA A 394 17.87 -3.83 -26.01
C ALA A 394 17.56 -2.48 -26.66
N PHE A 395 17.93 -1.38 -26.01
CA PHE A 395 17.69 -0.02 -26.49
C PHE A 395 18.99 0.71 -26.92
N ALA A 396 20.11 -0.01 -27.06
CA ALA A 396 21.40 0.59 -27.43
C ALA A 396 21.34 1.39 -28.74
N ASP A 397 20.58 0.92 -29.72
CA ASP A 397 20.44 1.55 -31.04
C ASP A 397 19.23 2.53 -31.12
N ARG A 398 18.47 2.71 -30.04
CA ARG A 398 17.33 3.64 -30.02
C ARG A 398 17.82 5.07 -29.85
N LYS A 399 18.27 5.67 -30.96
CA LYS A 399 18.66 7.08 -30.99
C LYS A 399 17.44 8.01 -30.99
N PRO A 400 17.60 9.25 -30.48
CA PRO A 400 16.56 10.26 -30.65
C PRO A 400 16.22 10.48 -32.13
N ALA A 401 14.94 10.75 -32.42
CA ALA A 401 14.56 11.15 -33.75
C ALA A 401 15.32 12.43 -34.19
N PRO A 402 15.67 12.58 -35.47
CA PRO A 402 16.33 13.77 -35.94
C PRO A 402 15.46 15.02 -35.74
N VAL A 403 16.11 16.14 -35.49
CA VAL A 403 15.42 17.44 -35.36
C VAL A 403 14.86 17.83 -36.72
N PRO A 404 13.54 18.14 -36.83
CA PRO A 404 12.96 18.60 -38.08
C PRO A 404 13.60 19.92 -38.54
N ALA A 405 13.71 20.09 -39.87
CA ALA A 405 14.29 21.31 -40.46
C ALA A 405 13.59 22.57 -39.89
N GLY A 406 14.38 23.56 -39.51
CA GLY A 406 13.91 24.83 -38.96
C GLY A 406 13.38 24.78 -37.51
N LYS A 407 13.50 23.62 -36.82
CA LYS A 407 13.19 23.49 -35.39
C LYS A 407 14.46 23.57 -34.54
N SER A 408 14.30 23.90 -33.25
CA SER A 408 15.39 23.91 -32.28
C SER A 408 15.77 22.50 -31.84
N ALA A 409 17.06 22.27 -31.61
CA ALA A 409 17.61 21.08 -30.94
C ALA A 409 17.77 21.34 -29.44
N TYR A 410 17.80 20.25 -28.65
CA TYR A 410 18.22 20.29 -27.24
C TYR A 410 19.73 20.50 -27.16
N LEU A 411 20.18 21.38 -26.28
CA LEU A 411 21.59 21.76 -26.10
C LEU A 411 22.18 21.27 -24.79
N GLY A 412 21.33 21.13 -23.76
CA GLY A 412 21.75 20.90 -22.39
C GLY A 412 22.10 22.17 -21.62
N ALA A 413 21.95 22.11 -20.29
CA ALA A 413 22.06 23.27 -19.40
C ALA A 413 23.41 23.99 -19.46
N ASP A 414 24.50 23.27 -19.73
CA ASP A 414 25.85 23.87 -19.82
C ASP A 414 25.96 24.95 -20.90
N LYS A 415 25.14 24.87 -21.95
CA LYS A 415 25.11 25.87 -23.02
C LYS A 415 24.38 27.16 -22.61
N CYS A 416 23.60 27.11 -21.54
CA CYS A 416 22.85 28.26 -21.03
C CYS A 416 23.69 29.16 -20.12
N VAL A 417 24.77 28.62 -19.51
CA VAL A 417 25.55 29.25 -18.43
C VAL A 417 26.12 30.59 -18.83
N SER A 418 26.61 30.74 -20.08
CA SER A 418 27.27 31.98 -20.54
C SER A 418 26.36 33.22 -20.50
N CYS A 419 25.04 33.03 -20.65
CA CYS A 419 24.07 34.12 -20.64
C CYS A 419 23.15 34.09 -19.41
N HIS A 420 22.93 32.93 -18.80
CA HIS A 420 21.99 32.69 -17.70
C HIS A 420 22.69 32.10 -16.47
N GLY A 421 23.84 32.70 -16.08
CA GLY A 421 24.68 32.17 -15.00
C GLY A 421 24.02 32.10 -13.63
N GLU A 422 23.23 33.11 -13.26
CA GLU A 422 22.55 33.14 -11.96
C GLU A 422 21.36 32.17 -11.93
N GLU A 423 20.61 32.05 -13.01
CA GLU A 423 19.52 31.08 -13.17
C GLU A 423 20.07 29.64 -13.14
N HIS A 424 21.20 29.40 -13.80
CA HIS A 424 21.87 28.10 -13.78
C HIS A 424 22.36 27.73 -12.37
N LYS A 425 22.98 28.67 -11.65
CA LYS A 425 23.42 28.48 -10.26
C LYS A 425 22.24 28.17 -9.35
N PHE A 426 21.12 28.85 -9.51
CA PHE A 426 19.90 28.56 -8.77
C PHE A 426 19.38 27.14 -9.09
N TRP A 427 19.27 26.78 -10.39
CA TRP A 427 18.85 25.43 -10.80
C TRP A 427 19.73 24.36 -10.18
N GLN A 428 21.04 24.55 -10.12
CA GLN A 428 21.98 23.62 -9.47
C GLN A 428 21.66 23.37 -7.99
N SER A 429 21.03 24.30 -7.30
CA SER A 429 20.58 24.15 -5.91
C SER A 429 19.31 23.32 -5.75
N THR A 430 18.58 23.08 -6.82
CA THR A 430 17.30 22.34 -6.80
C THR A 430 17.49 20.82 -6.94
N ASN A 431 16.45 20.06 -6.60
CA ASN A 431 16.46 18.61 -6.84
C ASN A 431 16.42 18.26 -8.34
N HIS A 432 15.92 19.13 -9.20
CA HIS A 432 15.87 18.93 -10.63
C HIS A 432 17.26 18.74 -11.25
N SER A 433 18.28 19.44 -10.74
CA SER A 433 19.65 19.36 -11.25
C SER A 433 20.39 18.04 -10.91
N ARG A 434 19.84 17.23 -10.04
CA ARG A 434 20.44 15.97 -9.58
C ARG A 434 19.46 14.77 -9.64
N ALA A 435 18.42 14.90 -10.46
CA ALA A 435 17.36 13.90 -10.54
C ALA A 435 17.83 12.54 -11.08
N TYR A 436 18.85 12.51 -11.93
CA TYR A 436 19.34 11.28 -12.56
C TYR A 436 20.26 10.45 -11.65
N GLY A 437 21.05 11.09 -10.80
CA GLY A 437 22.02 10.41 -9.93
C GLY A 437 21.44 9.29 -9.06
N PRO A 438 20.27 9.46 -8.41
CA PRO A 438 19.62 8.38 -7.69
C PRO A 438 19.28 7.16 -8.53
N LEU A 439 18.98 7.32 -9.84
CA LEU A 439 18.75 6.18 -10.73
C LEU A 439 20.04 5.39 -10.98
N GLU A 440 21.18 6.07 -11.16
CA GLU A 440 22.47 5.40 -11.34
C GLU A 440 22.87 4.63 -10.07
N THR A 441 22.74 5.27 -8.90
CA THR A 441 23.08 4.65 -7.60
C THR A 441 22.24 3.39 -7.32
N GLN A 442 21.01 3.34 -7.83
CA GLN A 442 20.06 2.24 -7.59
C GLN A 442 19.95 1.28 -8.80
N GLU A 443 20.82 1.39 -9.80
CA GLU A 443 20.77 0.61 -11.04
C GLU A 443 19.42 0.69 -11.77
N LYS A 444 18.80 1.88 -11.79
CA LYS A 444 17.48 2.16 -12.39
C LYS A 444 17.55 3.07 -13.62
N GLN A 445 18.73 3.51 -14.04
CA GLN A 445 18.91 4.52 -15.09
C GLN A 445 18.39 4.09 -16.47
N PHE A 446 18.21 2.80 -16.73
CA PHE A 446 17.59 2.28 -17.95
C PHE A 446 16.18 1.71 -17.72
N ASN A 447 15.60 1.94 -16.54
CA ASN A 447 14.23 1.51 -16.26
C ASN A 447 13.23 2.44 -16.95
N LEU A 448 12.34 1.86 -17.78
CA LEU A 448 11.37 2.60 -18.58
C LEU A 448 10.26 3.28 -17.77
N ASP A 449 10.06 2.86 -16.51
CA ASP A 449 9.13 3.54 -15.59
C ASP A 449 9.77 4.79 -14.93
N CYS A 450 11.12 4.93 -15.00
CA CYS A 450 11.86 5.96 -14.28
C CYS A 450 12.48 7.01 -15.21
N VAL A 451 13.20 6.54 -16.24
CA VAL A 451 14.11 7.37 -17.04
C VAL A 451 13.44 8.59 -17.66
N GLY A 452 12.20 8.45 -18.12
CA GLY A 452 11.48 9.52 -18.82
C GLY A 452 11.33 10.80 -18.02
N CYS A 453 11.10 10.68 -16.69
CA CYS A 453 10.98 11.81 -15.78
C CYS A 453 12.31 12.30 -15.20
N HIS A 454 13.43 11.62 -15.50
CA HIS A 454 14.73 11.92 -14.92
C HIS A 454 15.76 12.43 -15.95
N VAL A 455 15.32 12.67 -17.20
CA VAL A 455 16.15 13.20 -18.29
C VAL A 455 15.43 14.32 -19.03
N THR A 456 16.17 15.08 -19.83
CA THR A 456 15.66 16.21 -20.61
C THR A 456 15.30 15.76 -22.02
N GLY A 457 14.09 16.10 -22.48
CA GLY A 457 13.64 15.83 -23.85
C GLY A 457 13.46 14.35 -24.17
N TYR A 458 12.99 13.52 -23.21
CA TYR A 458 12.80 12.09 -23.43
C TYR A 458 11.84 11.79 -24.59
N ASP A 459 12.33 10.95 -25.53
CA ASP A 459 11.64 10.57 -26.78
C ASP A 459 11.18 11.76 -27.65
N LYS A 460 11.75 12.95 -27.43
CA LYS A 460 11.53 14.12 -28.29
C LYS A 460 12.62 14.18 -29.38
N PRO A 461 12.33 14.76 -30.57
CA PRO A 461 13.34 14.93 -31.60
C PRO A 461 14.57 15.70 -31.10
N GLY A 462 15.76 15.12 -31.27
CA GLY A 462 17.03 15.70 -30.81
C GLY A 462 17.21 15.72 -29.29
N GLY A 463 16.33 15.10 -28.54
CA GLY A 463 16.40 14.98 -27.08
C GLY A 463 17.12 13.70 -26.62
N SER A 464 16.64 13.09 -25.57
CA SER A 464 17.18 11.85 -25.00
C SER A 464 16.33 10.63 -25.31
N THR A 465 16.89 9.44 -25.14
CA THR A 465 16.18 8.17 -25.07
C THR A 465 16.66 7.39 -23.85
N VAL A 466 16.19 6.17 -23.66
CA VAL A 466 16.57 5.35 -22.50
C VAL A 466 18.08 5.15 -22.35
N THR A 467 18.82 5.07 -23.46
CA THR A 467 20.28 4.85 -23.47
C THR A 467 21.10 6.03 -24.00
N HIS A 468 20.46 7.01 -24.61
CA HIS A 468 21.13 8.19 -25.18
C HIS A 468 20.73 9.43 -24.38
N VAL A 469 21.42 9.64 -23.27
CA VAL A 469 21.14 10.72 -22.31
C VAL A 469 22.30 11.71 -22.13
N SER A 470 23.40 11.55 -22.89
CA SER A 470 24.61 12.37 -22.75
C SER A 470 24.31 13.86 -22.88
N GLY A 471 24.69 14.65 -21.87
CA GLY A 471 24.42 16.08 -21.79
C GLY A 471 22.97 16.46 -21.44
N LEU A 472 22.04 15.48 -21.38
CA LEU A 472 20.62 15.69 -21.14
C LEU A 472 20.08 14.93 -19.90
N THR A 473 20.98 14.44 -19.03
CA THR A 473 20.59 13.92 -17.71
C THR A 473 19.98 15.01 -16.85
N ASN A 474 19.11 14.63 -15.89
CA ASN A 474 18.40 15.57 -15.02
C ASN A 474 17.28 16.37 -15.71
N ILE A 475 16.54 17.13 -14.94
CA ILE A 475 15.46 18.00 -15.38
C ILE A 475 16.07 19.38 -15.59
N GLN A 476 16.51 19.65 -16.83
CA GLN A 476 17.22 20.88 -17.18
C GLN A 476 16.26 21.98 -17.68
N CYS A 477 16.80 23.14 -17.96
CA CYS A 477 16.05 24.34 -18.41
C CYS A 477 15.09 24.03 -19.57
N GLU A 478 15.55 23.22 -20.52
CA GLU A 478 14.82 22.89 -21.75
C GLU A 478 13.62 21.94 -21.53
N VAL A 479 13.46 21.33 -20.35
CA VAL A 479 12.23 20.60 -20.01
C VAL A 479 11.05 21.57 -19.91
N CYS A 480 11.29 22.72 -19.31
CA CYS A 480 10.27 23.76 -19.16
C CYS A 480 10.23 24.71 -20.36
N HIS A 481 11.40 25.15 -20.84
CA HIS A 481 11.50 26.19 -21.84
C HIS A 481 11.52 25.68 -23.29
N GLY A 482 11.56 24.36 -23.48
CA GLY A 482 11.69 23.74 -24.80
C GLY A 482 13.12 23.77 -25.36
N PRO A 483 13.37 23.08 -26.50
CA PRO A 483 14.69 23.02 -27.13
C PRO A 483 15.16 24.40 -27.57
N ALA A 484 16.43 24.74 -27.31
CA ALA A 484 16.93 26.12 -27.29
C ALA A 484 18.01 26.45 -28.33
N SER A 485 18.37 25.56 -29.30
CA SER A 485 19.49 25.81 -30.19
C SER A 485 19.34 27.10 -30.99
N ARG A 486 18.18 27.37 -31.54
CA ARG A 486 17.90 28.61 -32.31
C ARG A 486 17.94 29.86 -31.44
N HIS A 487 17.48 29.77 -30.19
CA HIS A 487 17.59 30.88 -29.25
C HIS A 487 19.06 31.17 -28.91
N ALA A 488 19.90 30.15 -28.75
CA ALA A 488 21.34 30.32 -28.51
C ALA A 488 22.06 30.99 -29.69
N GLU A 489 21.61 30.72 -30.93
CA GLU A 489 22.13 31.37 -32.16
C GLU A 489 21.62 32.84 -32.30
N ALA A 490 20.41 33.15 -31.85
CA ALA A 490 19.80 34.47 -31.94
C ALA A 490 19.22 34.89 -30.60
N PRO A 491 20.03 35.19 -29.56
CA PRO A 491 19.56 35.38 -28.18
C PRO A 491 18.65 36.59 -27.96
N ASN A 492 18.66 37.55 -28.87
CA ASN A 492 17.79 38.71 -28.83
C ASN A 492 16.35 38.41 -29.32
N ASP A 493 16.16 37.35 -30.10
CA ASP A 493 14.84 36.90 -30.53
C ASP A 493 14.17 36.04 -29.47
N LYS A 494 13.36 36.66 -28.62
CA LYS A 494 12.66 36.01 -27.52
C LYS A 494 11.51 35.09 -27.96
N SER A 495 11.15 35.07 -29.23
CA SER A 495 10.11 34.19 -29.79
C SER A 495 10.63 32.75 -30.03
N LEU A 496 11.94 32.56 -30.00
CA LEU A 496 12.59 31.27 -30.25
C LEU A 496 12.64 30.35 -29.04
N ILE A 497 12.12 30.79 -27.89
CA ILE A 497 12.12 30.03 -26.63
C ILE A 497 10.81 30.27 -25.86
N LEU A 498 10.31 29.29 -25.16
CA LEU A 498 9.13 29.43 -24.29
C LEU A 498 9.53 30.14 -23.00
N ARG A 499 9.23 31.47 -22.90
CA ARG A 499 9.63 32.30 -21.77
C ARG A 499 8.84 31.99 -20.48
N ALA A 500 7.56 31.70 -20.63
CA ALA A 500 6.63 31.46 -19.53
C ALA A 500 5.99 30.07 -19.74
N PRO A 501 6.63 28.99 -19.28
CA PRO A 501 6.05 27.65 -19.38
C PRO A 501 4.78 27.57 -18.52
N PRO A 502 3.74 26.87 -18.99
CA PRO A 502 2.52 26.69 -18.23
C PRO A 502 2.78 25.76 -17.03
N LYS A 503 2.23 26.09 -15.86
CA LYS A 503 2.34 25.27 -14.65
C LYS A 503 1.81 23.84 -14.84
N SER A 504 0.86 23.64 -15.75
CA SER A 504 0.32 22.33 -16.11
C SER A 504 1.39 21.35 -16.63
N LEU A 505 2.50 21.88 -17.18
CA LEU A 505 3.63 21.07 -17.66
C LEU A 505 4.19 20.17 -16.56
N CYS A 506 4.24 20.65 -15.31
CA CYS A 506 4.72 19.86 -14.18
C CYS A 506 3.92 18.57 -14.00
N ALA A 507 2.60 18.67 -14.04
CA ALA A 507 1.70 17.53 -13.86
C ALA A 507 1.63 16.65 -15.11
N SER A 508 1.68 17.22 -16.32
CA SER A 508 1.58 16.45 -17.56
C SER A 508 2.82 15.61 -17.87
N GLU A 509 4.01 16.08 -17.47
CA GLU A 509 5.26 15.40 -17.82
C GLU A 509 5.78 14.47 -16.70
N CYS A 510 5.73 14.89 -15.42
CA CYS A 510 6.39 14.16 -14.35
C CYS A 510 5.60 14.06 -13.04
N HIS A 511 4.96 15.14 -12.58
CA HIS A 511 4.29 15.20 -11.28
C HIS A 511 2.83 14.75 -11.37
N HIS A 512 2.61 13.52 -11.85
CA HIS A 512 1.29 12.90 -11.99
C HIS A 512 1.22 11.58 -11.19
N PRO A 513 0.01 11.09 -10.88
CA PRO A 513 -0.15 9.78 -10.24
C PRO A 513 0.46 8.64 -11.08
N PRO A 514 0.95 7.57 -10.42
CA PRO A 514 1.02 7.36 -8.97
C PRO A 514 2.22 8.01 -8.28
N HIS A 515 3.10 8.73 -9.03
CA HIS A 515 4.37 9.29 -8.52
C HIS A 515 4.18 10.43 -7.53
N VAL A 516 3.07 11.15 -7.59
CA VAL A 516 2.69 12.15 -6.59
C VAL A 516 1.28 11.87 -6.08
N GLY A 517 1.07 12.08 -4.77
CA GLY A 517 -0.25 11.94 -4.16
C GLY A 517 -1.20 13.06 -4.56
N LYS A 518 -2.48 12.88 -4.25
CA LYS A 518 -3.53 13.89 -4.49
C LYS A 518 -3.29 15.23 -3.78
N ASP A 519 -2.46 15.23 -2.73
CA ASP A 519 -2.13 16.43 -1.95
C ASP A 519 -1.01 17.26 -2.58
N TRP A 520 -0.37 16.75 -3.66
CA TRP A 520 0.61 17.53 -4.40
C TRP A 520 -0.07 18.71 -5.11
N ASN A 521 0.45 19.91 -4.85
CA ASN A 521 -0.13 21.15 -5.35
C ASN A 521 0.92 21.96 -6.09
N VAL A 522 0.70 22.21 -7.37
CA VAL A 522 1.61 22.95 -8.22
C VAL A 522 1.81 24.39 -7.71
N GLU A 523 0.78 25.04 -7.16
CA GLU A 523 0.87 26.41 -6.65
C GLU A 523 1.81 26.52 -5.44
N GLN A 524 1.89 25.46 -4.63
CA GLN A 524 2.82 25.39 -3.50
C GLN A 524 4.24 24.96 -3.93
N ALA A 525 4.35 24.16 -5.00
CA ALA A 525 5.63 23.67 -5.51
C ALA A 525 6.32 24.71 -6.42
N TRP A 526 5.56 25.44 -7.21
CA TRP A 526 6.04 26.40 -8.21
C TRP A 526 7.03 27.44 -7.68
N PRO A 527 6.79 28.13 -6.54
CA PRO A 527 7.74 29.11 -6.00
C PRO A 527 9.12 28.53 -5.66
N ARG A 528 9.23 27.22 -5.46
CA ARG A 528 10.48 26.53 -5.07
C ARG A 528 11.45 26.36 -6.23
N ILE A 529 10.97 26.54 -7.46
CA ILE A 529 11.77 26.40 -8.69
C ILE A 529 11.94 27.73 -9.42
N LEU A 530 11.32 28.81 -8.92
CA LEU A 530 11.49 30.15 -9.47
C LEU A 530 12.74 30.80 -8.89
N GLY A 531 13.79 30.85 -9.69
CA GLY A 531 15.02 31.55 -9.39
C GLY A 531 15.07 32.96 -9.97
N PRO A 532 16.24 33.63 -9.94
CA PRO A 532 16.48 34.87 -10.63
C PRO A 532 15.94 34.85 -12.07
N GLY A 533 15.43 35.93 -12.56
CA GLY A 533 14.85 36.02 -13.90
C GLY A 533 13.45 35.43 -14.08
N HIS A 534 12.89 34.73 -13.08
CA HIS A 534 11.56 34.12 -13.11
C HIS A 534 10.52 34.87 -12.27
N GLY A 535 10.95 35.85 -11.48
CA GLY A 535 10.07 36.73 -10.72
C GLY A 535 9.47 37.79 -11.66
N GLY A 536 8.16 37.73 -11.83
CA GLY A 536 7.43 38.76 -12.49
C GLY A 536 7.25 40.02 -11.64
#